data_df46473e8a539f4c9ae929fe60805d12
#
_entry.id   df46473e8a539f4c9ae929fe60805d12
#
_cell.length_a   1.000
_cell.length_b   1.000
_cell.length_c   1.000
_cell.angle_alpha   90.00
_cell.angle_beta   90.00
_cell.angle_gamma   90.00
#
_symmetry.space_group_name_H-M   'P 1'
#
loop_
_entity.id
_entity.type
_entity.pdbx_description
1 polymer ?
#
loop_
_entity_poly.entity_id
_entity_poly.type
_entity_poly.pdbx_seq_one_letter_code
_entity_poly.pdbx_strand_id
1 'polypeptide(L)'
;SPATVGREVTPLMPKIVQAFKVKTTWQLCFLYAVVFGAFVAFSNYLPTYLSNIYSFNANDAGMRAAGFAAAAVIARPFGGVLADKFGPKVITLISLGGVVILAVITAFQPDAEHVYGAVFILMAALLGLGHGSVFGWVARAADPKNVGAVSGVVAAAGALGGFFPPLVMGATYNQAENNYFIGLMLLAVTAALAFLSAFLVPHGGKPNHAKH
;
A
#
# COMPACT_ATOMS: atom_id res chain seq x y z
N SER A 1 9.48 48.42 -0.89
CA SER A 1 10.14 47.10 -0.73
C SER A 1 9.22 46.18 0.05
N PRO A 2 8.71 45.08 -0.48
CA PRO A 2 7.96 44.11 0.30
C PRO A 2 8.96 43.29 1.14
N ALA A 3 8.73 43.36 2.43
CA ALA A 3 9.47 42.55 3.41
C ALA A 3 9.34 41.07 3.05
N THR A 4 10.43 40.44 2.70
CA THR A 4 10.60 39.01 2.67
C THR A 4 10.44 38.53 4.12
N VAL A 5 9.23 38.07 4.46
CA VAL A 5 8.99 37.34 5.70
C VAL A 5 9.88 36.11 5.64
N GLY A 6 10.96 36.13 6.40
CA GLY A 6 11.88 35.02 6.54
C GLY A 6 11.13 33.82 7.09
N ARG A 7 10.77 32.88 6.19
CA ARG A 7 10.44 31.54 6.60
C ARG A 7 11.67 30.98 7.28
N GLU A 8 11.66 30.87 8.59
CA GLU A 8 12.66 30.08 9.31
C GLU A 8 12.62 28.67 8.73
N VAL A 9 13.59 28.39 7.87
CA VAL A 9 13.79 27.06 7.30
C VAL A 9 14.38 26.22 8.44
N THR A 10 13.52 25.65 9.25
CA THR A 10 13.98 24.68 10.26
C THR A 10 14.72 23.57 9.54
N PRO A 11 15.97 23.22 9.92
CA PRO A 11 16.73 22.19 9.25
C PRO A 11 15.93 20.88 9.14
N LEU A 12 16.02 20.22 7.99
CA LEU A 12 15.25 18.99 7.71
C LEU A 12 15.62 17.85 8.68
N MET A 13 16.90 17.72 9.03
CA MET A 13 17.41 16.63 9.87
C MET A 13 16.76 16.57 11.27
N PRO A 14 16.59 17.65 12.03
CA PRO A 14 15.87 17.59 13.31
C PRO A 14 14.43 17.12 13.16
N LYS A 15 13.73 17.49 12.09
CA LYS A 15 12.35 17.05 11.81
C LYS A 15 12.29 15.55 11.52
N ILE A 16 13.23 15.02 10.77
CA ILE A 16 13.35 13.59 10.49
C ILE A 16 13.60 12.83 11.80
N VAL A 17 14.54 13.30 12.61
CA VAL A 17 14.84 12.68 13.92
C VAL A 17 13.62 12.71 14.84
N GLN A 18 12.85 13.79 14.84
CA GLN A 18 11.59 13.86 15.59
C GLN A 18 10.54 12.89 15.06
N ALA A 19 10.41 12.73 13.74
CA ALA A 19 9.51 11.77 13.13
C ALA A 19 9.80 10.34 13.61
N PHE A 20 11.07 9.95 13.70
CA PHE A 20 11.48 8.64 14.19
C PHE A 20 11.19 8.40 15.69
N LYS A 21 11.04 9.45 16.50
CA LYS A 21 10.70 9.33 17.92
C LYS A 21 9.22 9.09 18.18
N VAL A 22 8.36 9.28 17.17
CA VAL A 22 6.91 9.16 17.32
C VAL A 22 6.47 7.74 16.99
N LYS A 23 5.86 7.03 17.94
CA LYS A 23 5.36 5.66 17.77
C LYS A 23 4.41 5.53 16.57
N THR A 24 3.54 6.49 16.37
CA THR A 24 2.57 6.50 15.26
C THR A 24 3.27 6.51 13.90
N THR A 25 4.43 7.17 13.77
CA THR A 25 5.23 7.15 12.53
C THR A 25 5.62 5.71 12.15
N TRP A 26 6.12 4.92 13.10
CA TRP A 26 6.49 3.53 12.87
C TRP A 26 5.29 2.64 12.51
N GLN A 27 4.16 2.88 13.14
CA GLN A 27 2.92 2.18 12.82
C GLN A 27 2.48 2.47 11.38
N LEU A 28 2.50 3.74 10.96
CA LEU A 28 2.16 4.14 9.59
C LEU A 28 3.21 3.65 8.59
N CYS A 29 4.50 3.62 8.95
CA CYS A 29 5.56 3.01 8.16
C CYS A 29 5.27 1.53 7.88
N PHE A 30 4.88 0.79 8.89
CA PHE A 30 4.54 -0.63 8.73
C PHE A 30 3.33 -0.82 7.82
N LEU A 31 2.25 -0.07 8.05
CA LEU A 31 1.06 -0.14 7.19
C LEU A 31 1.39 0.18 5.73
N TYR A 32 2.15 1.23 5.50
CA TYR A 32 2.52 1.62 4.14
C TYR A 32 3.50 0.65 3.48
N ALA A 33 4.47 0.13 4.25
CA ALA A 33 5.38 -0.91 3.77
C ALA A 33 4.64 -2.16 3.29
N VAL A 34 3.58 -2.57 4.00
CA VAL A 34 2.76 -3.72 3.60
C VAL A 34 1.91 -3.40 2.37
N VAL A 35 1.22 -2.26 2.34
CA VAL A 35 0.38 -1.86 1.19
C VAL A 35 1.22 -1.67 -0.07
N PHE A 36 2.34 -0.96 0.04
CA PHE A 36 3.25 -0.74 -1.09
C PHE A 36 3.96 -2.02 -1.49
N GLY A 37 4.40 -2.81 -0.50
CA GLY A 37 5.04 -4.11 -0.74
C GLY A 37 4.13 -5.08 -1.48
N ALA A 38 2.86 -5.16 -1.10
CA ALA A 38 1.86 -5.96 -1.81
C ALA A 38 1.66 -5.46 -3.26
N PHE A 39 1.55 -4.15 -3.46
CA PHE A 39 1.46 -3.57 -4.79
C PHE A 39 2.67 -3.93 -5.66
N VAL A 40 3.89 -3.79 -5.14
CA VAL A 40 5.12 -4.13 -5.87
C VAL A 40 5.19 -5.63 -6.16
N ALA A 41 4.82 -6.47 -5.20
CA ALA A 41 4.78 -7.92 -5.39
C ALA A 41 3.86 -8.30 -6.56
N PHE A 42 2.61 -7.84 -6.53
CA PHE A 42 1.67 -8.13 -7.61
C PHE A 42 2.09 -7.51 -8.94
N SER A 43 2.54 -6.27 -8.97
CA SER A 43 2.98 -5.61 -10.21
C SER A 43 4.13 -6.35 -10.88
N ASN A 44 5.07 -6.88 -10.11
CA ASN A 44 6.25 -7.57 -10.64
C ASN A 44 5.95 -9.04 -11.01
N TYR A 45 5.14 -9.72 -10.21
CA TYR A 45 4.89 -11.15 -10.41
C TYR A 45 3.66 -11.47 -11.25
N LEU A 46 2.74 -10.51 -11.42
CA LEU A 46 1.52 -10.74 -12.16
C LEU A 46 1.77 -11.24 -13.62
N PRO A 47 2.71 -10.68 -14.40
CA PRO A 47 3.00 -11.20 -15.75
C PRO A 47 3.43 -12.66 -15.71
N THR A 48 4.38 -12.99 -14.82
CA THR A 48 4.90 -14.35 -14.67
C THR A 48 3.83 -15.31 -14.14
N TYR A 49 3.03 -14.87 -13.19
CA TYR A 49 1.91 -15.64 -12.64
C TYR A 49 0.90 -15.97 -13.74
N LEU A 50 0.49 -14.98 -14.53
CA LEU A 50 -0.47 -15.19 -15.63
C LEU A 50 0.07 -16.11 -16.72
N SER A 51 1.36 -15.99 -17.05
CA SER A 51 1.99 -16.87 -18.05
C SER A 51 2.12 -18.31 -17.54
N ASN A 52 2.55 -18.48 -16.28
CA ASN A 52 2.81 -19.82 -15.73
C ASN A 52 1.51 -20.57 -15.40
N ILE A 53 0.54 -19.89 -14.80
CA ILE A 53 -0.68 -20.53 -14.28
C ILE A 53 -1.76 -20.63 -15.36
N TYR A 54 -1.94 -19.56 -16.14
CA TYR A 54 -3.04 -19.46 -17.12
C TYR A 54 -2.58 -19.50 -18.58
N SER A 55 -1.29 -19.76 -18.83
CA SER A 55 -0.72 -19.92 -20.17
C SER A 55 -0.90 -18.69 -21.09
N PHE A 56 -1.02 -17.49 -20.52
CA PHE A 56 -1.02 -16.27 -21.31
C PHE A 56 0.33 -16.05 -22.00
N ASN A 57 0.30 -15.58 -23.25
CA ASN A 57 1.52 -15.12 -23.89
C ASN A 57 2.09 -13.88 -23.19
N ALA A 58 3.38 -13.60 -23.36
CA ALA A 58 4.08 -12.53 -22.65
C ALA A 58 3.47 -11.13 -22.87
N ASN A 59 2.92 -10.87 -24.07
CA ASN A 59 2.29 -9.60 -24.40
C ASN A 59 0.98 -9.40 -23.63
N ASP A 60 0.11 -10.39 -23.64
CA ASP A 60 -1.18 -10.33 -22.93
C ASP A 60 -0.99 -10.28 -21.41
N ALA A 61 -0.06 -11.07 -20.89
CA ALA A 61 0.30 -11.04 -19.47
C ALA A 61 0.84 -9.67 -19.05
N GLY A 62 1.72 -9.07 -19.87
CA GLY A 62 2.27 -7.74 -19.65
C GLY A 62 1.21 -6.63 -19.71
N MET A 63 0.29 -6.68 -20.66
CA MET A 63 -0.80 -5.70 -20.76
C MET A 63 -1.76 -5.78 -19.56
N ARG A 64 -2.08 -6.98 -19.08
CA ARG A 64 -2.91 -7.16 -17.88
C ARG A 64 -2.22 -6.64 -16.62
N ALA A 65 -0.91 -6.87 -16.50
CA ALA A 65 -0.12 -6.30 -15.40
C ALA A 65 -0.03 -4.77 -15.46
N ALA A 66 0.11 -4.19 -16.65
CA ALA A 66 0.06 -2.75 -16.84
C ALA A 66 -1.33 -2.18 -16.46
N GLY A 67 -2.41 -2.86 -16.83
CA GLY A 67 -3.77 -2.51 -16.41
C GLY A 67 -3.96 -2.56 -14.90
N PHE A 68 -3.42 -3.58 -14.23
CA PHE A 68 -3.38 -3.67 -12.76
C PHE A 68 -2.68 -2.46 -12.14
N ALA A 69 -1.47 -2.14 -12.61
CA ALA A 69 -0.70 -1.01 -12.09
C ALA A 69 -1.42 0.33 -12.33
N ALA A 70 -2.00 0.53 -13.52
CA ALA A 70 -2.78 1.71 -13.86
C ALA A 70 -4.01 1.86 -12.95
N ALA A 71 -4.77 0.79 -12.75
CA ALA A 71 -5.95 0.79 -11.87
C ALA A 71 -5.57 1.16 -10.43
N ALA A 72 -4.47 0.60 -9.91
CA ALA A 72 -3.98 0.93 -8.58
C ALA A 72 -3.57 2.41 -8.46
N VAL A 73 -2.87 2.95 -9.46
CA VAL A 73 -2.47 4.37 -9.46
C VAL A 73 -3.68 5.29 -9.53
N ILE A 74 -4.67 4.97 -10.37
CA ILE A 74 -5.93 5.74 -10.47
C ILE A 74 -6.71 5.69 -9.16
N ALA A 75 -6.72 4.57 -8.45
CA ALA A 75 -7.43 4.43 -7.19
C ALA A 75 -6.81 5.23 -6.02
N ARG A 76 -5.52 5.61 -6.08
CA ARG A 76 -4.83 6.34 -5.01
C ARG A 76 -5.51 7.64 -4.58
N PRO A 77 -5.83 8.58 -5.48
CA PRO A 77 -6.51 9.82 -5.09
C PRO A 77 -7.88 9.56 -4.46
N PHE A 78 -8.60 8.53 -4.92
CA PHE A 78 -9.88 8.15 -4.30
C PHE A 78 -9.69 7.66 -2.86
N GLY A 79 -8.60 6.95 -2.59
CA GLY A 79 -8.22 6.55 -1.23
C GLY A 79 -8.05 7.75 -0.30
N GLY A 80 -7.41 8.81 -0.76
CA GLY A 80 -7.27 10.07 -0.02
C GLY A 80 -8.62 10.75 0.23
N VAL A 81 -9.41 10.93 -0.82
CA VAL A 81 -10.75 11.57 -0.72
C VAL A 81 -11.69 10.78 0.21
N LEU A 82 -11.71 9.45 0.08
CA LEU A 82 -12.52 8.60 0.97
C LEU A 82 -12.01 8.63 2.40
N ALA A 83 -10.69 8.68 2.59
CA ALA A 83 -10.09 8.85 3.91
C ALA A 83 -10.48 10.19 4.55
N ASP A 84 -10.60 11.25 3.77
CA ASP A 84 -11.08 12.54 4.27
C ASP A 84 -12.56 12.49 4.68
N LYS A 85 -13.37 11.77 3.94
CA LYS A 85 -14.81 11.66 4.18
C LYS A 85 -15.16 10.69 5.31
N PHE A 86 -14.59 9.49 5.31
CA PHE A 86 -14.97 8.38 6.20
C PHE A 86 -13.93 8.10 7.28
N GLY A 87 -12.79 8.75 7.23
CA GLY A 87 -11.65 8.51 8.11
C GLY A 87 -10.62 7.55 7.50
N PRO A 88 -9.33 7.86 7.65
CA PRO A 88 -8.27 7.06 7.04
C PRO A 88 -8.18 5.64 7.61
N LYS A 89 -8.48 5.47 8.89
CA LYS A 89 -8.49 4.15 9.55
C LYS A 89 -9.47 3.19 8.88
N VAL A 90 -10.70 3.65 8.61
CA VAL A 90 -11.74 2.82 7.99
C VAL A 90 -11.33 2.39 6.60
N ILE A 91 -10.85 3.31 5.78
CA ILE A 91 -10.43 3.02 4.39
C ILE A 91 -9.22 2.10 4.37
N THR A 92 -8.24 2.31 5.26
CA THR A 92 -7.08 1.43 5.39
C THR A 92 -7.47 0.01 5.82
N LEU A 93 -8.42 -0.13 6.75
CA LEU A 93 -8.94 -1.43 7.17
C LEU A 93 -9.68 -2.14 6.04
N ILE A 94 -10.51 -1.43 5.27
CA ILE A 94 -11.20 -1.99 4.09
C ILE A 94 -10.17 -2.46 3.06
N SER A 95 -9.16 -1.64 2.78
CA SER A 95 -8.07 -1.98 1.86
C SER A 95 -7.34 -3.26 2.31
N LEU A 96 -6.80 -3.27 3.51
CA LEU A 96 -6.02 -4.41 4.01
C LEU A 96 -6.86 -5.68 4.19
N GLY A 97 -8.07 -5.56 4.72
CA GLY A 97 -8.98 -6.70 4.88
C GLY A 97 -9.34 -7.33 3.53
N GLY A 98 -9.63 -6.50 2.53
CA GLY A 98 -9.89 -6.96 1.16
C GLY A 98 -8.65 -7.58 0.52
N VAL A 99 -7.46 -7.01 0.73
CA VAL A 99 -6.18 -7.58 0.25
C VAL A 99 -5.94 -8.96 0.85
N VAL A 100 -6.21 -9.17 2.15
CA VAL A 100 -6.10 -10.50 2.80
C VAL A 100 -6.98 -11.51 2.07
N ILE A 101 -8.25 -11.20 1.87
CA ILE A 101 -9.21 -12.10 1.23
C ILE A 101 -8.78 -12.42 -0.20
N LEU A 102 -8.43 -11.39 -0.98
CA LEU A 102 -8.06 -11.56 -2.39
C LEU A 102 -6.71 -12.27 -2.55
N ALA A 103 -5.75 -12.06 -1.66
CA ALA A 103 -4.48 -12.79 -1.66
C ALA A 103 -4.68 -14.27 -1.38
N VAL A 104 -5.57 -14.63 -0.45
CA VAL A 104 -5.94 -16.02 -0.19
C VAL A 104 -6.62 -16.63 -1.42
N ILE A 105 -7.59 -15.95 -2.03
CA ILE A 105 -8.25 -16.43 -3.26
C ILE A 105 -7.22 -16.65 -4.38
N THR A 106 -6.30 -15.71 -4.56
CA THR A 106 -5.24 -15.82 -5.59
C THR A 106 -4.31 -17.00 -5.31
N ALA A 107 -4.03 -17.30 -4.03
CA ALA A 107 -3.19 -18.43 -3.64
C ALA A 107 -3.75 -19.78 -4.08
N PHE A 108 -5.07 -19.92 -4.12
CA PHE A 108 -5.76 -21.14 -4.60
C PHE A 108 -5.90 -21.21 -6.12
N GLN A 109 -5.38 -20.25 -6.87
CA GLN A 109 -5.32 -20.25 -8.33
C GLN A 109 -6.66 -20.56 -8.99
N PRO A 110 -7.69 -19.71 -8.85
CA PRO A 110 -9.02 -19.96 -9.39
C PRO A 110 -8.99 -20.15 -10.91
N ASP A 111 -9.67 -21.21 -11.42
CA ASP A 111 -9.62 -21.63 -12.84
C ASP A 111 -10.43 -20.73 -13.77
N ALA A 112 -11.45 -20.04 -13.26
CA ALA A 112 -12.35 -19.26 -14.09
C ALA A 112 -11.73 -17.92 -14.49
N GLU A 113 -11.54 -17.69 -15.78
CA GLU A 113 -10.91 -16.47 -16.32
C GLU A 113 -11.55 -15.17 -15.79
N HIS A 114 -12.87 -15.12 -15.69
CA HIS A 114 -13.58 -13.95 -15.19
C HIS A 114 -13.37 -13.73 -13.69
N VAL A 115 -13.17 -14.78 -12.91
CA VAL A 115 -12.97 -14.72 -11.47
C VAL A 115 -11.60 -14.14 -11.16
N TYR A 116 -10.53 -14.63 -11.78
CA TYR A 116 -9.19 -14.08 -11.48
C TYR A 116 -9.01 -12.66 -12.04
N GLY A 117 -9.64 -12.32 -13.17
CA GLY A 117 -9.63 -10.96 -13.71
C GLY A 117 -10.27 -9.97 -12.74
N ALA A 118 -11.44 -10.30 -12.18
CA ALA A 118 -12.09 -9.49 -11.16
C ALA A 118 -11.25 -9.39 -9.86
N VAL A 119 -10.65 -10.49 -9.43
CA VAL A 119 -9.77 -10.52 -8.25
C VAL A 119 -8.61 -9.54 -8.41
N PHE A 120 -7.93 -9.52 -9.55
CA PHE A 120 -6.79 -8.62 -9.76
C PHE A 120 -7.20 -7.15 -9.88
N ILE A 121 -8.32 -6.84 -10.53
CA ILE A 121 -8.82 -5.46 -10.60
C ILE A 121 -9.23 -4.95 -9.21
N LEU A 122 -9.93 -5.76 -8.43
CA LEU A 122 -10.28 -5.43 -7.05
C LEU A 122 -9.04 -5.28 -6.17
N MET A 123 -8.05 -6.16 -6.32
CA MET A 123 -6.77 -6.06 -5.63
C MET A 123 -6.08 -4.72 -5.95
N ALA A 124 -6.02 -4.34 -7.22
CA ALA A 124 -5.45 -3.07 -7.67
C ALA A 124 -6.17 -1.88 -7.03
N ALA A 125 -7.50 -1.88 -7.06
CA ALA A 125 -8.31 -0.83 -6.47
C ALA A 125 -8.08 -0.72 -4.95
N LEU A 126 -8.11 -1.84 -4.23
CA LEU A 126 -7.90 -1.87 -2.78
C LEU A 126 -6.49 -1.40 -2.39
N LEU A 127 -5.46 -1.85 -3.10
CA LEU A 127 -4.09 -1.39 -2.87
C LEU A 127 -3.95 0.11 -3.15
N GLY A 128 -4.57 0.62 -4.21
CA GLY A 128 -4.61 2.04 -4.52
C GLY A 128 -5.30 2.84 -3.42
N LEU A 129 -6.47 2.42 -2.96
CA LEU A 129 -7.19 3.03 -1.84
C LEU A 129 -6.32 3.04 -0.57
N GLY A 130 -5.64 1.93 -0.28
CA GLY A 130 -4.73 1.82 0.85
C GLY A 130 -3.58 2.82 0.80
N HIS A 131 -2.97 3.00 -0.37
CA HIS A 131 -1.92 4.01 -0.56
C HIS A 131 -2.41 5.42 -0.21
N GLY A 132 -3.53 5.84 -0.80
CA GLY A 132 -4.10 7.17 -0.56
C GLY A 132 -4.54 7.36 0.88
N SER A 133 -5.16 6.35 1.48
CA SER A 133 -5.67 6.43 2.85
C SER A 133 -4.58 6.51 3.90
N VAL A 134 -3.46 5.78 3.75
CA VAL A 134 -2.34 5.86 4.69
C VAL A 134 -1.70 7.25 4.67
N PHE A 135 -1.51 7.85 3.50
CA PHE A 135 -1.02 9.24 3.43
C PHE A 135 -2.03 10.25 3.99
N GLY A 136 -3.32 10.05 3.78
CA GLY A 136 -4.36 10.80 4.47
C GLY A 136 -4.28 10.67 5.99
N TRP A 137 -3.90 9.49 6.47
CA TRP A 137 -3.67 9.25 7.90
C TRP A 137 -2.43 9.98 8.44
N VAL A 138 -1.33 9.95 7.68
CA VAL A 138 -0.12 10.73 8.00
C VAL A 138 -0.46 12.20 8.17
N ALA A 139 -1.22 12.78 7.24
CA ALA A 139 -1.61 14.19 7.28
C ALA A 139 -2.43 14.56 8.52
N ARG A 140 -3.18 13.61 9.08
CA ARG A 140 -4.00 13.80 10.29
C ARG A 140 -3.27 13.49 11.59
N ALA A 141 -2.35 12.53 11.57
CA ALA A 141 -1.67 12.03 12.76
C ALA A 141 -0.38 12.78 13.08
N ALA A 142 0.27 13.36 12.07
CA ALA A 142 1.51 14.09 12.25
C ALA A 142 1.26 15.57 12.63
N ASP A 143 2.19 16.14 13.40
CA ASP A 143 2.22 17.59 13.63
C ASP A 143 2.32 18.31 12.27
N PRO A 144 1.52 19.37 12.02
CA PRO A 144 1.55 20.13 10.75
C PRO A 144 2.94 20.61 10.33
N LYS A 145 3.81 20.91 11.31
CA LYS A 145 5.20 21.31 11.07
C LYS A 145 6.09 20.18 10.56
N ASN A 146 5.72 18.92 10.84
CA ASN A 146 6.51 17.73 10.58
C ASN A 146 5.89 16.79 9.54
N VAL A 147 4.70 17.10 9.00
CA VAL A 147 3.99 16.23 8.03
C VAL A 147 4.88 15.83 6.87
N GLY A 148 5.65 16.76 6.30
CA GLY A 148 6.55 16.46 5.19
C GLY A 148 7.65 15.47 5.56
N ALA A 149 8.26 15.62 6.75
CA ALA A 149 9.28 14.69 7.23
C ALA A 149 8.69 13.30 7.53
N VAL A 150 7.53 13.23 8.18
CA VAL A 150 6.84 11.96 8.46
C VAL A 150 6.43 11.28 7.15
N SER A 151 5.88 12.02 6.19
CA SER A 151 5.53 11.49 4.85
C SER A 151 6.75 10.92 4.14
N GLY A 152 7.90 11.60 4.21
CA GLY A 152 9.16 11.12 3.63
C GLY A 152 9.64 9.82 4.26
N VAL A 153 9.58 9.71 5.59
CA VAL A 153 9.95 8.49 6.33
C VAL A 153 9.00 7.33 5.99
N VAL A 154 7.69 7.59 5.95
CA VAL A 154 6.68 6.59 5.56
C VAL A 154 6.88 6.13 4.11
N ALA A 155 7.15 7.05 3.18
CA ALA A 155 7.42 6.71 1.79
C ALA A 155 8.70 5.85 1.64
N ALA A 156 9.77 6.18 2.39
CA ALA A 156 11.00 5.39 2.41
C ALA A 156 10.76 3.97 2.97
N ALA A 157 9.96 3.85 4.02
CA ALA A 157 9.55 2.55 4.56
C ALA A 157 8.76 1.73 3.53
N GLY A 158 7.90 2.39 2.73
CA GLY A 158 7.21 1.74 1.61
C GLY A 158 8.19 1.18 0.58
N ALA A 159 9.18 1.97 0.16
CA ALA A 159 10.19 1.52 -0.79
C ALA A 159 10.95 0.29 -0.27
N LEU A 160 11.36 0.29 1.00
CA LEU A 160 11.96 -0.87 1.65
C LEU A 160 11.00 -2.06 1.71
N GLY A 161 9.72 -1.82 2.06
CA GLY A 161 8.67 -2.84 2.07
C GLY A 161 8.44 -3.47 0.70
N GLY A 162 8.63 -2.71 -0.38
CA GLY A 162 8.52 -3.20 -1.77
C GLY A 162 9.68 -4.11 -2.20
N PHE A 163 10.81 -4.09 -1.50
CA PHE A 163 11.97 -4.90 -1.84
C PHE A 163 11.80 -6.39 -1.48
N PHE A 164 11.24 -6.68 -0.30
CA PHE A 164 11.18 -8.04 0.22
C PHE A 164 10.15 -8.96 -0.47
N PRO A 165 8.92 -8.53 -0.78
CA PRO A 165 7.91 -9.43 -1.32
C PRO A 165 8.31 -10.10 -2.66
N PRO A 166 8.93 -9.41 -3.63
CA PRO A 166 9.44 -10.08 -4.83
C PRO A 166 10.46 -11.18 -4.53
N LEU A 167 11.36 -10.96 -3.57
CA LEU A 167 12.33 -11.98 -3.16
C LEU A 167 11.64 -13.20 -2.55
N VAL A 168 10.66 -12.98 -1.69
CA VAL A 168 9.88 -14.06 -1.06
C VAL A 168 9.10 -14.83 -2.11
N MET A 169 8.44 -14.17 -3.05
CA MET A 169 7.68 -14.80 -4.14
C MET A 169 8.59 -15.67 -5.00
N GLY A 170 9.78 -15.18 -5.37
CA GLY A 170 10.76 -15.95 -6.13
C GLY A 170 11.32 -17.14 -5.37
N ALA A 171 11.66 -16.94 -4.09
CA ALA A 171 12.24 -17.98 -3.25
C ALA A 171 11.24 -19.10 -2.85
N THR A 172 9.94 -18.78 -2.83
CA THR A 172 8.87 -19.70 -2.43
C THR A 172 8.10 -20.30 -3.62
N TYR A 173 8.49 -20.00 -4.85
CA TYR A 173 7.87 -20.57 -6.02
C TYR A 173 8.13 -22.08 -6.10
N ASN A 174 7.06 -22.88 -6.14
CA ASN A 174 7.14 -24.31 -6.31
C ASN A 174 7.10 -24.66 -7.80
N GLN A 175 8.27 -25.00 -8.35
CA GLN A 175 8.40 -25.35 -9.77
C GLN A 175 7.72 -26.69 -10.11
N ALA A 176 7.70 -27.64 -9.17
CA ALA A 176 7.12 -28.96 -9.40
C ALA A 176 5.59 -28.92 -9.55
N GLU A 177 4.96 -28.07 -8.75
CA GLU A 177 3.51 -27.88 -8.73
C GLU A 177 3.06 -26.63 -9.48
N ASN A 178 4.01 -25.85 -10.01
CA ASN A 178 3.76 -24.59 -10.69
C ASN A 178 2.85 -23.65 -9.89
N ASN A 179 3.19 -23.39 -8.62
CA ASN A 179 2.36 -22.57 -7.77
C ASN A 179 3.15 -21.55 -6.94
N TYR A 180 2.46 -20.48 -6.56
CA TYR A 180 2.92 -19.39 -5.69
C TYR A 180 2.24 -19.40 -4.32
N PHE A 181 1.69 -20.55 -3.90
CA PHE A 181 0.83 -20.65 -2.72
C PHE A 181 1.51 -20.10 -1.46
N ILE A 182 2.73 -20.51 -1.19
CA ILE A 182 3.47 -20.10 0.03
C ILE A 182 3.69 -18.57 0.02
N GLY A 183 4.19 -18.01 -1.09
CA GLY A 183 4.45 -16.57 -1.18
C GLY A 183 3.18 -15.73 -1.03
N LEU A 184 2.09 -16.14 -1.65
CA LEU A 184 0.80 -15.45 -1.56
C LEU A 184 0.16 -15.59 -0.16
N MET A 185 0.30 -16.75 0.50
CA MET A 185 -0.15 -16.93 1.87
C MET A 185 0.66 -16.10 2.86
N LEU A 186 1.99 -16.00 2.67
CA LEU A 186 2.84 -15.11 3.47
C LEU A 186 2.44 -13.64 3.29
N LEU A 187 2.10 -13.23 2.06
CA LEU A 187 1.57 -11.90 1.80
C LEU A 187 0.23 -11.69 2.51
N ALA A 188 -0.68 -12.67 2.45
CA ALA A 188 -1.96 -12.60 3.15
C ALA A 188 -1.78 -12.49 4.67
N VAL A 189 -0.88 -13.26 5.27
CA VAL A 189 -0.56 -13.19 6.71
C VAL A 189 0.03 -11.82 7.07
N THR A 190 0.94 -11.31 6.26
CA THR A 190 1.54 -9.97 6.48
C THR A 190 0.47 -8.87 6.40
N ALA A 191 -0.42 -8.95 5.42
CA ALA A 191 -1.55 -8.02 5.30
C ALA A 191 -2.53 -8.14 6.48
N ALA A 192 -2.77 -9.36 7.00
CA ALA A 192 -3.59 -9.58 8.18
C ALA A 192 -2.95 -8.98 9.44
N LEU A 193 -1.64 -9.10 9.62
CA LEU A 193 -0.90 -8.45 10.71
C LEU A 193 -1.00 -6.93 10.61
N ALA A 194 -0.86 -6.37 9.40
CA ALA A 194 -1.04 -4.94 9.16
C ALA A 194 -2.49 -4.51 9.47
N PHE A 195 -3.48 -5.28 9.04
CA PHE A 195 -4.89 -5.04 9.35
C PHE A 195 -5.12 -4.96 10.86
N LEU A 196 -4.61 -5.93 11.62
CA LEU A 196 -4.72 -5.94 13.08
C LEU A 196 -3.97 -4.76 13.71
N SER A 197 -2.78 -4.44 13.23
CA SER A 197 -1.98 -3.32 13.74
C SER A 197 -2.67 -1.96 13.51
N ALA A 198 -3.48 -1.82 12.45
CA ALA A 198 -4.22 -0.61 12.15
C ALA A 198 -5.22 -0.23 13.26
N PHE A 199 -5.74 -1.20 14.01
CA PHE A 199 -6.59 -0.91 15.17
C PHE A 199 -5.84 -0.17 16.29
N LEU A 200 -4.54 -0.40 16.41
CA LEU A 200 -3.68 0.23 17.43
C LEU A 200 -3.25 1.64 17.06
N VAL A 201 -3.42 2.05 15.80
CA VAL A 201 -3.05 3.39 15.35
C VAL A 201 -4.11 4.40 15.79
N PRO A 202 -3.72 5.53 16.41
CA PRO A 202 -4.66 6.60 16.78
C PRO A 202 -5.40 7.16 15.56
N HIS A 203 -6.66 7.53 15.72
CA HIS A 203 -7.48 8.04 14.61
C HIS A 203 -6.94 9.34 13.98
N GLY A 204 -6.11 10.10 14.70
CA GLY A 204 -5.71 11.44 14.32
C GLY A 204 -6.84 12.48 14.53
N GLY A 205 -6.50 13.75 14.67
CA GLY A 205 -7.47 14.83 14.77
C GLY A 205 -8.24 15.02 13.46
N LYS A 206 -9.43 15.65 13.50
CA LYS A 206 -10.10 16.11 12.28
C LYS A 206 -9.20 17.12 11.58
N PRO A 207 -9.14 17.14 10.23
CA PRO A 207 -8.43 18.20 9.53
C PRO A 207 -8.98 19.54 10.00
N ASN A 208 -8.09 20.44 10.42
CA ASN A 208 -8.47 21.81 10.73
C ASN A 208 -8.82 22.47 9.39
N HIS A 209 -10.09 22.39 8.98
CA HIS A 209 -10.59 23.29 7.94
C HIS A 209 -10.55 24.67 8.55
N ALA A 210 -9.46 25.41 8.32
CA ALA A 210 -9.41 26.82 8.57
C ALA A 210 -10.62 27.43 7.87
N LYS A 211 -11.53 27.99 8.66
CA LYS A 211 -12.64 28.81 8.15
C LYS A 211 -11.98 29.98 7.42
N HIS A 212 -12.10 30.00 6.12
CA HIS A 212 -11.94 31.19 5.30
C HIS A 212 -13.30 31.83 5.08
#